data_e8853f40599b39ce51f0f02e08483c6b
#
_entry.id   e8853f40599b39ce51f0f02e08483c6b
#
_cell.length_a   1.000
_cell.length_b   1.000
_cell.length_c   1.000
_cell.angle_alpha   90.00
_cell.angle_beta   90.00
_cell.angle_gamma   90.00
#
_symmetry.space_group_name_H-M   'P 1'
#
loop_
_entity.id
_entity.type
_entity.pdbx_description
1 polymer ?
#
loop_
_entity_poly.entity_id
_entity_poly.type
_entity_poly.pdbx_seq_one_letter_code
_entity_poly.pdbx_strand_id
1 'polypeptide(L)'
;VLLSGDIGNRMFDEFKGLFPDRFYNCGVAEANMTGVAAGLALSGFRPVTYTIAPFNTYRCFEQIRLDLCYHNLPVVVAGVGGGLAYAGLGATHHSCEDIACLRALPNMTVLCPGDAVEVGLLLAQAVKGPGPSYLRLGKKNEPVVHQTPPALEIGKAIVLREGADVMILNTGNTLPEAMGAADLLAGLGFSAGVASVHTVKPLDTGLLARCFATCRLVATLEEHGSAGGLGGAVAEWMADTAGRKAPLVRLNTGEHFVTACGNQKNARELCGLTASAAAHTIAAALKQG
;
A
#
# COMPACT_ATOMS: atom_id res chain seq x y z
N VAL A 1 9.52 20.38 -2.03
CA VAL A 1 8.65 21.16 -1.16
C VAL A 1 7.69 20.23 -0.45
N LEU A 2 7.48 20.41 0.86
CA LEU A 2 6.58 19.61 1.68
C LEU A 2 5.38 20.45 2.12
N LEU A 3 4.18 19.97 1.84
CA LEU A 3 2.92 20.59 2.25
C LEU A 3 2.22 19.68 3.26
N SER A 4 1.83 20.21 4.42
CA SER A 4 1.15 19.47 5.48
C SER A 4 -0.27 19.97 5.70
N GLY A 5 -1.21 19.03 5.89
CA GLY A 5 -2.61 19.31 6.25
C GLY A 5 -2.82 19.44 7.76
N ASP A 6 -2.01 20.27 8.44
CA ASP A 6 -2.03 20.54 9.89
C ASP A 6 -1.82 19.28 10.77
N ILE A 7 -0.95 18.40 10.32
CA ILE A 7 -0.59 17.14 10.98
C ILE A 7 0.92 16.90 10.90
N GLY A 8 1.43 15.94 11.65
CA GLY A 8 2.85 15.58 11.65
C GLY A 8 3.67 16.39 12.64
N ASN A 9 3.07 16.71 13.79
CA ASN A 9 3.72 17.44 14.90
C ASN A 9 5.10 16.85 15.20
N ARG A 10 6.14 17.68 15.18
CA ARG A 10 7.57 17.39 15.38
C ARG A 10 8.22 16.47 14.34
N MET A 11 7.46 15.71 13.57
CA MET A 11 8.02 14.80 12.55
C MET A 11 8.85 15.55 11.49
N PHE A 12 8.46 16.78 11.19
CA PHE A 12 9.12 17.61 10.17
C PHE A 12 10.04 18.68 10.72
N ASP A 13 10.37 18.68 12.03
CA ASP A 13 11.15 19.75 12.65
C ASP A 13 12.58 19.82 12.08
N GLU A 14 13.20 18.67 11.79
CA GLU A 14 14.51 18.63 11.11
C GLU A 14 14.40 19.20 9.69
N PHE A 15 13.39 18.79 8.92
CA PHE A 15 13.16 19.31 7.56
C PHE A 15 12.91 20.82 7.57
N LYS A 16 12.10 21.32 8.52
CA LYS A 16 11.85 22.76 8.70
C LYS A 16 13.11 23.54 9.04
N GLY A 17 13.97 22.94 9.90
CA GLY A 17 15.23 23.55 10.29
C GLY A 17 16.23 23.65 9.13
N LEU A 18 16.29 22.61 8.31
CA LEU A 18 17.21 22.56 7.14
C LEU A 18 16.68 23.35 5.94
N PHE A 19 15.36 23.38 5.74
CA PHE A 19 14.72 23.96 4.55
C PHE A 19 13.48 24.79 4.92
N PRO A 20 13.63 25.93 5.67
CA PRO A 20 12.49 26.69 6.18
C PRO A 20 11.56 27.19 5.07
N ASP A 21 12.09 27.53 3.90
CA ASP A 21 11.31 28.00 2.74
C ASP A 21 10.72 26.88 1.89
N ARG A 22 10.80 25.63 2.35
CA ARG A 22 10.32 24.45 1.63
C ARG A 22 9.24 23.67 2.38
N PHE A 23 8.79 24.17 3.52
CA PHE A 23 7.72 23.60 4.32
C PHE A 23 6.55 24.59 4.44
N TYR A 24 5.35 24.11 4.13
CA TYR A 24 4.11 24.88 4.27
C TYR A 24 3.06 24.07 5.01
N ASN A 25 2.52 24.64 6.11
CA ASN A 25 1.31 24.12 6.72
C ASN A 25 0.10 24.75 6.02
N CYS A 26 -0.67 23.94 5.30
CA CYS A 26 -1.83 24.39 4.55
C CYS A 26 -3.13 24.41 5.36
N GLY A 27 -3.06 24.08 6.66
CA GLY A 27 -4.25 23.91 7.49
C GLY A 27 -5.06 22.67 7.11
N VAL A 28 -6.24 22.52 7.71
CA VAL A 28 -7.18 21.43 7.39
C VAL A 28 -7.95 21.79 6.12
N ALA A 29 -7.22 21.83 4.99
CA ALA A 29 -7.74 22.26 3.69
C ALA A 29 -7.10 21.44 2.55
N GLU A 30 -7.30 20.11 2.57
CA GLU A 30 -6.57 19.16 1.73
C GLU A 30 -6.83 19.35 0.23
N ALA A 31 -8.06 19.72 -0.15
CA ALA A 31 -8.37 20.02 -1.55
C ALA A 31 -7.58 21.25 -2.05
N ASN A 32 -7.49 22.32 -1.22
CA ASN A 32 -6.65 23.48 -1.52
C ASN A 32 -5.16 23.11 -1.53
N MET A 33 -4.70 22.29 -0.58
CA MET A 33 -3.31 21.81 -0.53
C MET A 33 -2.93 21.07 -1.83
N THR A 34 -3.83 20.26 -2.37
CA THR A 34 -3.61 19.54 -3.63
C THR A 34 -3.49 20.52 -4.82
N GLY A 35 -4.37 21.53 -4.90
CA GLY A 35 -4.29 22.57 -5.92
C GLY A 35 -3.01 23.41 -5.82
N VAL A 36 -2.58 23.77 -4.59
CA VAL A 36 -1.28 24.44 -4.35
C VAL A 36 -0.12 23.57 -4.82
N ALA A 37 -0.15 22.26 -4.51
CA ALA A 37 0.87 21.32 -4.97
C ALA A 37 0.93 21.25 -6.51
N ALA A 38 -0.22 21.25 -7.18
CA ALA A 38 -0.28 21.30 -8.65
C ALA A 38 0.38 22.57 -9.20
N GLY A 39 0.08 23.75 -8.65
CA GLY A 39 0.68 25.03 -9.04
C GLY A 39 2.20 25.04 -8.83
N LEU A 40 2.68 24.51 -7.71
CA LEU A 40 4.11 24.37 -7.43
C LEU A 40 4.79 23.41 -8.42
N ALA A 41 4.15 22.30 -8.77
CA ALA A 41 4.69 21.35 -9.75
C ALA A 41 4.78 21.99 -11.15
N LEU A 42 3.77 22.75 -11.59
CA LEU A 42 3.81 23.55 -12.83
C LEU A 42 4.93 24.59 -12.82
N SER A 43 5.34 25.08 -11.65
CA SER A 43 6.45 26.01 -11.45
C SER A 43 7.82 25.30 -11.33
N GLY A 44 7.89 23.99 -11.59
CA GLY A 44 9.14 23.21 -11.61
C GLY A 44 9.56 22.61 -10.27
N PHE A 45 8.74 22.72 -9.22
CA PHE A 45 9.00 22.05 -7.94
C PHE A 45 8.60 20.57 -7.96
N ARG A 46 9.02 19.83 -6.92
CA ARG A 46 8.65 18.45 -6.63
C ARG A 46 7.90 18.43 -5.28
N PRO A 47 6.59 18.68 -5.28
CA PRO A 47 5.83 18.75 -4.04
C PRO A 47 5.53 17.35 -3.47
N VAL A 48 5.52 17.28 -2.13
CA VAL A 48 4.99 16.16 -1.37
C VAL A 48 3.87 16.71 -0.49
N THR A 49 2.63 16.21 -0.62
CA THR A 49 1.54 16.51 0.30
C THR A 49 1.50 15.45 1.38
N TYR A 50 1.20 15.83 2.64
CA TYR A 50 1.17 14.92 3.77
C TYR A 50 -0.01 15.22 4.70
N THR A 51 -0.91 14.26 4.81
CA THR A 51 -1.96 14.22 5.85
C THR A 51 -2.50 12.79 5.99
N ILE A 52 -3.54 12.57 6.80
CA ILE A 52 -4.18 11.26 7.00
C ILE A 52 -4.72 10.75 5.66
N ALA A 53 -4.53 9.45 5.41
CA ALA A 53 -4.81 8.84 4.10
C ALA A 53 -6.20 9.14 3.54
N PRO A 54 -7.36 8.94 4.23
CA PRO A 54 -8.67 9.29 3.68
C PRO A 54 -8.83 10.78 3.39
N PHE A 55 -8.14 11.65 4.13
CA PHE A 55 -8.23 13.10 3.91
C PHE A 55 -7.38 13.55 2.73
N ASN A 56 -6.24 12.90 2.52
CA ASN A 56 -5.34 13.17 1.38
C ASN A 56 -5.78 12.47 0.09
N THR A 57 -6.81 11.64 0.13
CA THR A 57 -7.29 10.87 -1.02
C THR A 57 -8.75 11.16 -1.34
N TYR A 58 -9.72 10.69 -0.54
CA TYR A 58 -11.14 10.79 -0.88
C TYR A 58 -11.65 12.23 -0.92
N ARG A 59 -11.24 13.05 0.07
CA ARG A 59 -11.67 14.45 0.20
C ARG A 59 -11.21 15.32 -0.96
N CYS A 60 -10.06 15.03 -1.54
CA CYS A 60 -9.47 15.79 -2.65
C CYS A 60 -9.32 14.96 -3.94
N PHE A 61 -10.18 13.94 -4.10
CA PHE A 61 -10.11 13.01 -5.23
C PHE A 61 -10.23 13.71 -6.58
N GLU A 62 -11.13 14.70 -6.70
CA GLU A 62 -11.31 15.46 -7.94
C GLU A 62 -10.06 16.29 -8.28
N GLN A 63 -9.44 16.94 -7.29
CA GLN A 63 -8.20 17.69 -7.49
C GLN A 63 -7.05 16.75 -7.89
N ILE A 64 -6.95 15.58 -7.26
CA ILE A 64 -5.96 14.57 -7.66
C ILE A 64 -6.21 14.14 -9.10
N ARG A 65 -7.46 13.86 -9.47
CA ARG A 65 -7.84 13.40 -10.81
C ARG A 65 -7.51 14.42 -11.89
N LEU A 66 -7.93 15.68 -11.70
CA LEU A 66 -7.76 16.73 -12.69
C LEU A 66 -6.41 17.43 -12.57
N ASP A 67 -6.09 17.98 -11.39
CA ASP A 67 -4.93 18.85 -11.26
C ASP A 67 -3.62 18.07 -11.30
N LEU A 68 -3.59 16.83 -10.78
CA LEU A 68 -2.38 16.02 -10.78
C LEU A 68 -2.34 15.01 -11.92
N CYS A 69 -3.36 14.14 -12.04
CA CYS A 69 -3.30 13.02 -12.98
C CYS A 69 -3.53 13.43 -14.42
N TYR A 70 -4.53 14.28 -14.70
CA TYR A 70 -4.80 14.74 -16.07
C TYR A 70 -3.61 15.54 -16.63
N HIS A 71 -3.01 16.40 -15.82
CA HIS A 71 -1.82 17.16 -16.17
C HIS A 71 -0.51 16.39 -16.03
N ASN A 72 -0.55 15.15 -15.51
CA ASN A 72 0.61 14.29 -15.26
C ASN A 72 1.72 14.99 -14.45
N LEU A 73 1.36 15.66 -13.37
CA LEU A 73 2.29 16.46 -12.57
C LEU A 73 3.04 15.59 -11.54
N PRO A 74 4.35 15.85 -11.34
CA PRO A 74 5.20 15.09 -10.43
C PRO A 74 4.99 15.50 -8.97
N VAL A 75 3.84 15.11 -8.42
CA VAL A 75 3.46 15.32 -7.02
C VAL A 75 3.36 13.98 -6.30
N VAL A 76 3.95 13.90 -5.10
CA VAL A 76 3.78 12.75 -4.23
C VAL A 76 2.66 13.03 -3.22
N VAL A 77 1.58 12.28 -3.30
CA VAL A 77 0.47 12.32 -2.34
C VAL A 77 0.77 11.31 -1.23
N ALA A 78 1.31 11.74 -0.09
CA ALA A 78 1.62 10.87 1.02
C ALA A 78 0.46 10.81 2.03
N GLY A 79 -0.21 9.66 2.08
CA GLY A 79 -1.33 9.40 3.01
C GLY A 79 -0.89 8.54 4.19
N VAL A 80 -0.88 9.09 5.42
CA VAL A 80 -0.54 8.34 6.63
C VAL A 80 -1.75 7.65 7.23
N GLY A 81 -1.55 6.44 7.75
CA GLY A 81 -2.61 5.66 8.37
C GLY A 81 -3.46 4.86 7.39
N GLY A 82 -2.84 4.38 6.30
CA GLY A 82 -3.51 3.49 5.35
C GLY A 82 -4.09 2.25 6.00
N GLY A 83 -5.18 1.74 5.46
CA GLY A 83 -5.88 0.58 5.99
C GLY A 83 -6.50 0.81 7.38
N LEU A 84 -6.16 -0.04 8.31
CA LEU A 84 -6.66 -0.08 9.68
C LEU A 84 -5.69 0.54 10.70
N ALA A 85 -4.66 1.27 10.25
CA ALA A 85 -3.62 1.81 11.13
C ALA A 85 -4.17 2.77 12.21
N TYR A 86 -5.26 3.48 11.93
CA TYR A 86 -6.00 4.31 12.88
C TYR A 86 -7.26 3.62 13.42
N ALA A 87 -7.20 2.31 13.65
CA ALA A 87 -8.33 1.49 14.11
C ALA A 87 -9.17 2.13 15.24
N GLY A 88 -8.51 2.66 16.26
CA GLY A 88 -9.20 3.27 17.41
C GLY A 88 -9.96 4.58 17.12
N LEU A 89 -9.79 5.17 15.93
CA LEU A 89 -10.52 6.36 15.50
C LEU A 89 -11.74 6.02 14.62
N GLY A 90 -11.91 4.75 14.26
CA GLY A 90 -13.07 4.27 13.52
C GLY A 90 -13.05 4.61 12.02
N ALA A 91 -14.18 4.37 11.37
CA ALA A 91 -14.36 4.45 9.92
C ALA A 91 -13.98 5.80 9.29
N THR A 92 -14.04 6.91 10.05
CA THR A 92 -13.65 8.24 9.57
C THR A 92 -12.16 8.37 9.27
N HIS A 93 -11.34 7.46 9.84
CA HIS A 93 -9.87 7.46 9.70
C HIS A 93 -9.35 6.17 9.06
N HIS A 94 -10.18 5.15 8.89
CA HIS A 94 -9.80 3.97 8.13
C HIS A 94 -9.65 4.33 6.63
N SER A 95 -8.73 3.67 5.97
CA SER A 95 -8.45 3.88 4.54
C SER A 95 -8.36 2.52 3.85
N CYS A 96 -9.53 1.87 3.70
CA CYS A 96 -9.62 0.54 3.11
C CYS A 96 -10.10 0.56 1.64
N GLU A 97 -10.24 1.73 1.03
CA GLU A 97 -10.70 1.94 -0.35
C GLU A 97 -9.74 2.83 -1.17
N ASP A 98 -8.69 3.37 -0.54
CA ASP A 98 -7.75 4.33 -1.12
C ASP A 98 -6.99 3.78 -2.34
N ILE A 99 -6.53 2.53 -2.26
CA ILE A 99 -5.84 1.87 -3.38
C ILE A 99 -6.80 1.78 -4.57
N ALA A 100 -8.04 1.33 -4.36
CA ALA A 100 -9.05 1.21 -5.42
C ALA A 100 -9.31 2.54 -6.12
N CYS A 101 -9.55 3.60 -5.35
CA CYS A 101 -9.81 4.93 -5.87
C CYS A 101 -8.65 5.45 -6.71
N LEU A 102 -7.43 5.39 -6.18
CA LEU A 102 -6.27 5.97 -6.84
C LEU A 102 -5.73 5.09 -7.97
N ARG A 103 -5.88 3.76 -7.88
CA ARG A 103 -5.54 2.83 -8.96
C ARG A 103 -6.40 3.06 -10.21
N ALA A 104 -7.64 3.51 -10.05
CA ALA A 104 -8.53 3.83 -11.17
C ALA A 104 -8.06 5.04 -12.00
N LEU A 105 -7.25 5.93 -11.44
CA LEU A 105 -6.84 7.16 -12.12
C LEU A 105 -5.72 6.89 -13.14
N PRO A 106 -5.84 7.33 -14.40
CA PRO A 106 -4.72 7.34 -15.35
C PRO A 106 -3.52 8.12 -14.77
N ASN A 107 -2.31 7.75 -15.18
CA ASN A 107 -1.03 8.36 -14.78
C ASN A 107 -0.65 8.22 -13.29
N MET A 108 -1.57 7.86 -12.40
CA MET A 108 -1.28 7.66 -10.99
C MET A 108 -0.43 6.41 -10.76
N THR A 109 0.70 6.55 -10.09
CA THR A 109 1.47 5.44 -9.52
C THR A 109 1.01 5.18 -8.08
N VAL A 110 0.74 3.92 -7.69
CA VAL A 110 0.25 3.56 -6.35
C VAL A 110 1.30 2.75 -5.61
N LEU A 111 1.86 3.33 -4.55
CA LEU A 111 2.97 2.81 -3.76
C LEU A 111 2.49 2.49 -2.34
N CYS A 112 2.66 1.25 -1.93
CA CYS A 112 2.22 0.73 -0.63
C CYS A 112 3.37 -0.03 0.05
N PRO A 113 4.38 0.69 0.60
CA PRO A 113 5.54 0.08 1.24
C PRO A 113 5.17 -0.82 2.42
N GLY A 114 5.90 -1.92 2.57
CA GLY A 114 5.72 -2.90 3.64
C GLY A 114 6.34 -2.49 4.97
N ASP A 115 7.40 -1.68 4.94
CA ASP A 115 8.09 -1.17 6.13
C ASP A 115 8.78 0.18 5.88
N ALA A 116 9.45 0.71 6.92
CA ALA A 116 10.14 2.01 6.85
C ALA A 116 11.30 2.04 5.85
N VAL A 117 11.94 0.91 5.58
CA VAL A 117 13.04 0.82 4.60
C VAL A 117 12.49 1.01 3.19
N GLU A 118 11.40 0.32 2.86
CA GLU A 118 10.72 0.51 1.57
C GLU A 118 10.16 1.94 1.42
N VAL A 119 9.65 2.56 2.51
CA VAL A 119 9.19 3.97 2.48
C VAL A 119 10.29 4.89 1.99
N GLY A 120 11.50 4.81 2.57
CA GLY A 120 12.62 5.67 2.19
C GLY A 120 13.02 5.49 0.72
N LEU A 121 13.12 4.24 0.28
CA LEU A 121 13.53 3.91 -1.09
C LEU A 121 12.47 4.33 -2.14
N LEU A 122 11.19 4.09 -1.84
CA LEU A 122 10.08 4.47 -2.73
C LEU A 122 9.90 5.97 -2.81
N LEU A 123 9.95 6.69 -1.68
CA LEU A 123 9.85 8.15 -1.66
C LEU A 123 10.96 8.79 -2.50
N ALA A 124 12.20 8.31 -2.36
CA ALA A 124 13.33 8.81 -3.13
C ALA A 124 13.16 8.63 -4.65
N GLN A 125 12.53 7.55 -5.09
CA GLN A 125 12.20 7.31 -6.50
C GLN A 125 10.97 8.12 -6.94
N ALA A 126 9.92 8.15 -6.13
CA ALA A 126 8.67 8.86 -6.43
C ALA A 126 8.89 10.37 -6.64
N VAL A 127 9.69 11.02 -5.78
CA VAL A 127 10.04 12.45 -5.94
C VAL A 127 10.78 12.73 -7.24
N LYS A 128 11.53 11.76 -7.78
CA LYS A 128 12.22 11.88 -9.07
C LYS A 128 11.36 11.45 -10.26
N GLY A 129 10.23 10.81 -9.99
CA GLY A 129 9.32 10.28 -11.01
C GLY A 129 8.75 11.35 -11.94
N PRO A 130 8.29 10.98 -13.13
CA PRO A 130 7.78 11.92 -14.13
C PRO A 130 6.33 12.37 -13.91
N GLY A 131 5.57 11.65 -13.08
CA GLY A 131 4.14 11.88 -12.87
C GLY A 131 3.71 11.73 -11.41
N PRO A 132 2.41 11.80 -11.13
CA PRO A 132 1.88 11.74 -9.78
C PRO A 132 2.03 10.35 -9.17
N SER A 133 2.26 10.31 -7.86
CA SER A 133 2.31 9.06 -7.10
C SER A 133 1.60 9.19 -5.77
N TYR A 134 0.88 8.15 -5.39
CA TYR A 134 0.34 7.98 -4.06
C TYR A 134 1.29 7.11 -3.24
N LEU A 135 1.72 7.59 -2.09
CA LEU A 135 2.54 6.86 -1.13
C LEU A 135 1.69 6.57 0.11
N ARG A 136 1.26 5.32 0.23
CA ARG A 136 0.42 4.82 1.31
C ARG A 136 1.27 4.43 2.50
N LEU A 137 1.21 5.21 3.56
CA LEU A 137 2.00 4.99 4.76
C LEU A 137 1.17 4.33 5.86
N GLY A 138 1.79 3.45 6.64
CA GLY A 138 1.24 2.99 7.92
C GLY A 138 1.25 4.10 8.97
N LYS A 139 1.32 3.69 10.23
CA LYS A 139 1.43 4.58 11.39
C LYS A 139 2.85 4.46 11.98
N LYS A 140 3.15 5.20 13.04
CA LYS A 140 4.43 5.08 13.75
C LYS A 140 4.64 3.69 14.35
N ASN A 141 5.91 3.31 14.51
CA ASN A 141 6.35 2.05 15.16
C ASN A 141 5.91 0.78 14.42
N GLU A 142 5.78 0.84 13.11
CA GLU A 142 5.62 -0.35 12.28
C GLU A 142 6.87 -1.22 12.36
N PRO A 143 6.75 -2.56 12.46
CA PRO A 143 7.91 -3.45 12.46
C PRO A 143 8.73 -3.32 11.18
N VAL A 144 10.05 -3.29 11.31
CA VAL A 144 10.98 -3.31 10.18
C VAL A 144 11.27 -4.76 9.82
N VAL A 145 10.96 -5.15 8.61
CA VAL A 145 11.20 -6.49 8.07
C VAL A 145 12.54 -6.57 7.36
N HIS A 146 12.87 -5.57 6.57
CA HIS A 146 14.14 -5.50 5.84
C HIS A 146 15.29 -5.14 6.78
N GLN A 147 16.20 -6.09 7.07
CA GLN A 147 17.39 -5.84 7.89
C GLN A 147 18.47 -5.05 7.13
N THR A 148 18.44 -5.13 5.81
CA THR A 148 19.31 -4.36 4.89
C THR A 148 18.45 -3.82 3.75
N PRO A 149 18.80 -2.62 3.20
CA PRO A 149 18.05 -2.08 2.07
C PRO A 149 18.05 -3.03 0.88
N PRO A 150 16.89 -3.47 0.40
CA PRO A 150 16.78 -4.33 -0.77
C PRO A 150 17.05 -3.53 -2.06
N ALA A 151 17.35 -4.24 -3.16
CA ALA A 151 17.23 -3.66 -4.48
C ALA A 151 15.73 -3.44 -4.77
N LEU A 152 15.31 -2.16 -4.83
CA LEU A 152 13.92 -1.78 -5.00
C LEU A 152 13.76 -0.92 -6.24
N GLU A 153 12.79 -1.28 -7.09
CA GLU A 153 12.39 -0.55 -8.28
C GLU A 153 10.86 -0.42 -8.30
N ILE A 154 10.34 0.77 -8.57
CA ILE A 154 8.89 0.99 -8.73
C ILE A 154 8.37 0.08 -9.85
N GLY A 155 7.31 -0.68 -9.56
CA GLY A 155 6.72 -1.65 -10.50
C GLY A 155 7.33 -3.05 -10.44
N LYS A 156 8.32 -3.29 -9.57
CA LYS A 156 8.92 -4.61 -9.31
C LYS A 156 8.75 -5.00 -7.86
N ALA A 157 8.12 -6.13 -7.62
CA ALA A 157 7.94 -6.64 -6.27
C ALA A 157 9.25 -7.22 -5.70
N ILE A 158 9.40 -7.19 -4.36
CA ILE A 158 10.54 -7.79 -3.67
C ILE A 158 10.15 -9.16 -3.15
N VAL A 159 10.80 -10.22 -3.62
CA VAL A 159 10.63 -11.56 -3.07
C VAL A 159 11.53 -11.70 -1.84
N LEU A 160 10.89 -11.77 -0.65
CA LEU A 160 11.59 -11.96 0.62
C LEU A 160 11.87 -13.42 0.92
N ARG A 161 11.00 -14.31 0.42
CA ARG A 161 11.10 -15.76 0.59
C ARG A 161 10.52 -16.45 -0.64
N GLU A 162 11.22 -17.44 -1.17
CA GLU A 162 10.65 -18.32 -2.21
C GLU A 162 9.79 -19.41 -1.58
N GLY A 163 8.78 -19.88 -2.34
CA GLY A 163 7.90 -20.98 -1.91
C GLY A 163 7.31 -21.71 -3.11
N ALA A 164 7.16 -23.04 -2.98
CA ALA A 164 6.65 -23.88 -4.05
C ALA A 164 5.15 -24.20 -3.90
N ASP A 165 4.63 -24.28 -2.66
CA ASP A 165 3.21 -24.56 -2.44
C ASP A 165 2.37 -23.31 -2.56
N VAL A 166 2.79 -22.20 -1.93
CA VAL A 166 2.06 -20.93 -1.98
C VAL A 166 3.01 -19.73 -2.06
N MET A 167 2.62 -18.73 -2.84
CA MET A 167 3.20 -17.39 -2.78
C MET A 167 2.20 -16.43 -2.16
N ILE A 168 2.59 -15.79 -1.03
CA ILE A 168 1.82 -14.73 -0.36
C ILE A 168 2.28 -13.39 -0.94
N LEU A 169 1.44 -12.76 -1.75
CA LEU A 169 1.63 -11.43 -2.29
C LEU A 169 1.08 -10.42 -1.29
N ASN A 170 1.95 -9.71 -0.62
CA ASN A 170 1.56 -8.72 0.37
C ASN A 170 1.66 -7.31 -0.18
N THR A 171 0.82 -6.40 0.28
CA THR A 171 0.98 -4.95 0.07
C THR A 171 0.78 -4.17 1.36
N GLY A 172 1.61 -3.13 1.55
CA GLY A 172 1.56 -2.28 2.72
C GLY A 172 2.03 -2.97 4.02
N ASN A 173 1.64 -2.40 5.13
CA ASN A 173 2.10 -2.72 6.47
C ASN A 173 1.61 -4.08 7.03
N THR A 174 0.97 -4.92 6.22
CA THR A 174 0.70 -6.33 6.56
C THR A 174 1.88 -7.26 6.26
N LEU A 175 3.03 -6.72 5.82
CA LEU A 175 4.23 -7.51 5.52
C LEU A 175 4.72 -8.39 6.70
N PRO A 176 4.75 -7.90 7.96
CA PRO A 176 5.08 -8.76 9.12
C PRO A 176 4.10 -9.93 9.29
N GLU A 177 2.80 -9.70 9.02
CA GLU A 177 1.77 -10.75 9.09
C GLU A 177 1.98 -11.81 8.00
N ALA A 178 2.36 -11.38 6.78
CA ALA A 178 2.69 -12.30 5.69
C ALA A 178 3.90 -13.18 6.02
N MET A 179 4.96 -12.60 6.60
CA MET A 179 6.13 -13.34 7.05
C MET A 179 5.78 -14.35 8.15
N GLY A 180 5.03 -13.92 9.16
CA GLY A 180 4.56 -14.81 10.22
C GLY A 180 3.64 -15.93 9.71
N ALA A 181 2.76 -15.65 8.75
CA ALA A 181 1.92 -16.66 8.12
C ALA A 181 2.76 -17.70 7.37
N ALA A 182 3.80 -17.29 6.66
CA ALA A 182 4.71 -18.20 5.99
C ALA A 182 5.50 -19.10 6.97
N ASP A 183 5.90 -18.56 8.14
CA ASP A 183 6.54 -19.35 9.20
C ASP A 183 5.59 -20.42 9.76
N LEU A 184 4.33 -20.05 10.02
CA LEU A 184 3.30 -20.98 10.49
C LEU A 184 2.99 -22.07 9.45
N LEU A 185 2.90 -21.71 8.18
CA LEU A 185 2.69 -22.67 7.08
C LEU A 185 3.88 -23.62 6.94
N ALA A 186 5.12 -23.14 7.09
CA ALA A 186 6.30 -24.00 7.11
C ALA A 186 6.25 -25.02 8.27
N GLY A 187 5.78 -24.61 9.47
CA GLY A 187 5.53 -25.51 10.59
C GLY A 187 4.46 -26.58 10.32
N LEU A 188 3.56 -26.34 9.35
CA LEU A 188 2.55 -27.31 8.88
C LEU A 188 3.05 -28.14 7.68
N GLY A 189 4.30 -27.99 7.26
CA GLY A 189 4.92 -28.74 6.15
C GLY A 189 4.70 -28.15 4.77
N PHE A 190 4.20 -26.91 4.64
CA PHE A 190 4.03 -26.23 3.35
C PHE A 190 5.21 -25.31 3.03
N SER A 191 5.66 -25.32 1.79
CA SER A 191 6.65 -24.38 1.26
C SER A 191 5.99 -23.04 0.88
N ALA A 192 6.04 -22.08 1.80
CA ALA A 192 5.39 -20.78 1.65
C ALA A 192 6.40 -19.65 1.33
N GLY A 193 6.20 -18.97 0.21
CA GLY A 193 6.93 -17.79 -0.19
C GLY A 193 6.20 -16.49 0.20
N VAL A 194 6.95 -15.38 0.27
CA VAL A 194 6.42 -14.04 0.54
C VAL A 194 7.05 -13.04 -0.44
N ALA A 195 6.22 -12.22 -1.05
CA ALA A 195 6.66 -11.08 -1.84
C ALA A 195 5.97 -9.80 -1.39
N SER A 196 6.76 -8.73 -1.19
CA SER A 196 6.25 -7.37 -1.00
C SER A 196 5.90 -6.77 -2.36
N VAL A 197 4.61 -6.65 -2.64
CA VAL A 197 4.08 -5.93 -3.80
C VAL A 197 3.89 -4.48 -3.38
N HIS A 198 5.00 -3.80 -3.13
CA HIS A 198 5.02 -2.40 -2.70
C HIS A 198 4.53 -1.41 -3.77
N THR A 199 4.38 -1.86 -4.99
CA THR A 199 3.77 -1.09 -6.09
C THR A 199 2.56 -1.84 -6.63
N VAL A 200 1.37 -1.29 -6.37
CA VAL A 200 0.11 -1.88 -6.87
C VAL A 200 -0.20 -1.40 -8.29
N LYS A 201 0.31 -0.22 -8.65
CA LYS A 201 0.23 0.32 -10.02
C LYS A 201 1.51 1.11 -10.33
N PRO A 202 2.28 0.69 -11.36
CA PRO A 202 2.08 -0.48 -12.19
C PRO A 202 2.31 -1.79 -11.43
N LEU A 203 1.57 -2.84 -11.80
CA LEU A 203 1.69 -4.16 -11.18
C LEU A 203 2.84 -4.96 -11.80
N ASP A 204 3.59 -5.72 -11.01
CA ASP A 204 4.63 -6.64 -11.49
C ASP A 204 4.01 -7.90 -12.12
N THR A 205 3.61 -7.77 -13.38
CA THR A 205 3.00 -8.88 -14.13
C THR A 205 3.96 -10.03 -14.38
N GLY A 206 5.27 -9.78 -14.39
CA GLY A 206 6.30 -10.82 -14.54
C GLY A 206 6.36 -11.73 -13.31
N LEU A 207 6.33 -11.15 -12.09
CA LEU A 207 6.22 -11.93 -10.85
C LEU A 207 4.91 -12.72 -10.83
N LEU A 208 3.77 -12.09 -11.17
CA LEU A 208 2.49 -12.78 -11.20
C LEU A 208 2.52 -13.99 -12.13
N ALA A 209 2.98 -13.81 -13.37
CA ALA A 209 3.07 -14.90 -14.34
C ALA A 209 3.89 -16.08 -13.79
N ARG A 210 5.03 -15.80 -13.15
CA ARG A 210 5.86 -16.82 -12.50
C ARG A 210 5.12 -17.53 -11.37
N CYS A 211 4.55 -16.79 -10.42
CA CYS A 211 3.87 -17.36 -9.24
C CYS A 211 2.68 -18.24 -9.65
N PHE A 212 1.83 -17.75 -10.55
CA PHE A 212 0.66 -18.50 -11.01
C PHE A 212 0.99 -19.72 -11.88
N ALA A 213 2.19 -19.77 -12.50
CA ALA A 213 2.65 -20.93 -13.26
C ALA A 213 3.32 -21.99 -12.36
N THR A 214 3.96 -21.59 -11.25
CA THR A 214 4.84 -22.49 -10.49
C THR A 214 4.30 -22.89 -9.12
N CYS A 215 3.48 -22.06 -8.46
CA CYS A 215 2.90 -22.39 -7.18
C CYS A 215 1.59 -23.19 -7.31
N ARG A 216 1.24 -23.93 -6.27
CA ARG A 216 -0.08 -24.60 -6.17
C ARG A 216 -1.19 -23.61 -5.84
N LEU A 217 -0.85 -22.52 -5.11
CA LEU A 217 -1.76 -21.49 -4.67
C LEU A 217 -1.06 -20.13 -4.72
N VAL A 218 -1.79 -19.06 -5.05
CA VAL A 218 -1.35 -17.68 -4.80
C VAL A 218 -2.32 -17.06 -3.80
N ALA A 219 -1.79 -16.35 -2.81
CA ALA A 219 -2.60 -15.60 -1.84
C ALA A 219 -2.24 -14.12 -1.88
N THR A 220 -3.22 -13.22 -1.79
CA THR A 220 -2.98 -11.80 -1.52
C THR A 220 -3.34 -11.45 -0.10
N LEU A 221 -2.55 -10.57 0.55
CA LEU A 221 -2.79 -10.10 1.91
C LEU A 221 -2.68 -8.59 1.97
N GLU A 222 -3.77 -7.92 2.37
CA GLU A 222 -3.87 -6.46 2.38
C GLU A 222 -4.89 -5.92 3.40
N GLU A 223 -4.61 -4.77 4.01
CA GLU A 223 -5.62 -3.97 4.74
C GLU A 223 -6.39 -3.08 3.77
N HIS A 224 -7.22 -3.68 2.94
CA HIS A 224 -8.05 -3.00 1.94
C HIS A 224 -9.34 -3.80 1.74
N GLY A 225 -10.40 -3.15 1.26
CA GLY A 225 -11.65 -3.81 0.89
C GLY A 225 -11.47 -4.85 -0.23
N SER A 226 -12.46 -5.70 -0.43
CA SER A 226 -12.41 -6.77 -1.43
C SER A 226 -12.34 -6.27 -2.88
N ALA A 227 -12.80 -5.05 -3.16
CA ALA A 227 -12.85 -4.47 -4.49
C ALA A 227 -11.67 -3.50 -4.72
N GLY A 228 -10.94 -3.67 -5.82
CA GLY A 228 -9.99 -2.69 -6.35
C GLY A 228 -8.63 -2.56 -5.66
N GLY A 229 -8.37 -3.29 -4.55
CA GLY A 229 -7.06 -3.37 -3.93
C GLY A 229 -6.07 -4.26 -4.71
N LEU A 230 -5.02 -4.75 -4.03
CA LEU A 230 -4.06 -5.69 -4.63
C LEU A 230 -4.76 -6.96 -5.13
N GLY A 231 -5.61 -7.57 -4.29
CA GLY A 231 -6.35 -8.77 -4.68
C GLY A 231 -7.28 -8.56 -5.87
N GLY A 232 -7.85 -7.35 -6.00
CA GLY A 232 -8.60 -6.93 -7.19
C GLY A 232 -7.71 -6.83 -8.42
N ALA A 233 -6.56 -6.15 -8.31
CA ALA A 233 -5.59 -6.00 -9.40
C ALA A 233 -5.06 -7.34 -9.92
N VAL A 234 -4.77 -8.27 -9.00
CA VAL A 234 -4.33 -9.64 -9.35
C VAL A 234 -5.45 -10.41 -10.03
N ALA A 235 -6.69 -10.32 -9.56
CA ALA A 235 -7.85 -10.99 -10.17
C ALA A 235 -8.15 -10.46 -11.59
N GLU A 236 -8.07 -9.15 -11.80
CA GLU A 236 -8.19 -8.51 -13.13
C GLU A 236 -7.10 -9.02 -14.07
N TRP A 237 -5.83 -9.00 -13.63
CA TRP A 237 -4.74 -9.56 -14.42
C TRP A 237 -4.96 -11.04 -14.76
N MET A 238 -5.50 -11.84 -13.82
CA MET A 238 -5.83 -13.24 -14.09
C MET A 238 -6.89 -13.39 -15.19
N ALA A 239 -7.91 -12.54 -15.19
CA ALA A 239 -8.98 -12.57 -16.17
C ALA A 239 -8.47 -12.19 -17.58
N ASP A 240 -7.58 -11.21 -17.66
CA ASP A 240 -7.04 -10.67 -18.91
C ASP A 240 -5.91 -11.52 -19.51
N THR A 241 -5.35 -12.46 -18.74
CA THR A 241 -4.20 -13.27 -19.18
C THR A 241 -4.64 -14.70 -19.49
N ALA A 242 -4.29 -15.23 -20.65
CA ALA A 242 -4.60 -16.61 -21.05
C ALA A 242 -3.74 -17.65 -20.31
N GLY A 243 -4.20 -18.91 -20.29
CA GLY A 243 -3.49 -20.06 -19.77
C GLY A 243 -3.99 -20.56 -18.41
N ARG A 244 -3.52 -21.75 -18.02
CA ARG A 244 -3.82 -22.35 -16.69
C ARG A 244 -3.10 -21.57 -15.61
N LYS A 245 -3.79 -21.29 -14.50
CA LYS A 245 -3.26 -20.57 -13.35
C LYS A 245 -3.59 -21.30 -12.06
N ALA A 246 -2.70 -21.17 -11.08
CA ALA A 246 -2.99 -21.54 -9.72
C ALA A 246 -4.25 -20.81 -9.19
N PRO A 247 -5.03 -21.38 -8.29
CA PRO A 247 -6.13 -20.67 -7.64
C PRO A 247 -5.60 -19.48 -6.84
N LEU A 248 -6.47 -18.46 -6.66
CA LEU A 248 -6.20 -17.24 -5.91
C LEU A 248 -7.05 -17.20 -4.64
N VAL A 249 -6.41 -16.99 -3.49
CA VAL A 249 -7.06 -16.65 -2.23
C VAL A 249 -6.79 -15.18 -1.91
N ARG A 250 -7.85 -14.41 -1.63
CA ARG A 250 -7.73 -12.97 -1.31
C ARG A 250 -8.06 -12.73 0.15
N LEU A 251 -7.08 -12.31 0.94
CA LEU A 251 -7.20 -11.94 2.35
C LEU A 251 -7.26 -10.42 2.45
N ASN A 252 -8.42 -9.89 2.82
CA ASN A 252 -8.75 -8.47 2.81
C ASN A 252 -9.75 -8.13 3.93
N THR A 253 -10.13 -6.86 4.09
CA THR A 253 -11.06 -6.41 5.14
C THR A 253 -12.53 -6.72 4.87
N GLY A 254 -12.87 -7.31 3.71
CA GLY A 254 -14.25 -7.56 3.30
C GLY A 254 -14.98 -6.34 2.72
N GLU A 255 -16.30 -6.44 2.56
CA GLU A 255 -17.16 -5.38 2.02
C GLU A 255 -18.04 -4.74 3.11
N HIS A 256 -17.41 -4.38 4.22
CA HIS A 256 -18.11 -3.72 5.33
C HIS A 256 -17.17 -2.76 6.05
N PHE A 257 -17.74 -1.73 6.67
CA PHE A 257 -16.98 -0.88 7.57
C PHE A 257 -16.64 -1.62 8.85
N VAL A 258 -15.36 -1.58 9.24
CA VAL A 258 -14.91 -2.16 10.51
C VAL A 258 -15.32 -1.21 11.63
N THR A 259 -16.28 -1.60 12.46
CA THR A 259 -16.92 -0.71 13.45
C THR A 259 -16.48 -0.96 14.88
N ALA A 260 -16.03 -2.16 15.22
CA ALA A 260 -15.70 -2.57 16.59
C ALA A 260 -14.21 -2.94 16.69
N CYS A 261 -13.33 -1.92 16.72
CA CYS A 261 -11.90 -2.16 16.84
C CYS A 261 -11.28 -1.30 17.93
N GLY A 262 -10.46 -1.90 18.78
CA GLY A 262 -9.65 -1.19 19.77
C GLY A 262 -8.38 -0.62 19.13
N ASN A 263 -7.45 -1.48 18.79
CA ASN A 263 -6.21 -1.13 18.08
C ASN A 263 -6.12 -1.86 16.73
N GLN A 264 -5.08 -1.60 15.96
CA GLN A 264 -4.88 -2.21 14.64
C GLN A 264 -4.83 -3.75 14.70
N LYS A 265 -4.19 -4.32 15.73
CA LYS A 265 -4.13 -5.77 15.90
C LYS A 265 -5.53 -6.37 16.07
N ASN A 266 -6.37 -5.77 16.92
CA ASN A 266 -7.75 -6.21 17.10
C ASN A 266 -8.55 -6.08 15.80
N ALA A 267 -8.36 -5.01 15.04
CA ALA A 267 -9.01 -4.84 13.74
C ALA A 267 -8.57 -5.91 12.72
N ARG A 268 -7.28 -6.24 12.68
CA ARG A 268 -6.76 -7.36 11.88
C ARG A 268 -7.34 -8.71 12.30
N GLU A 269 -7.48 -8.95 13.61
CA GLU A 269 -8.12 -10.18 14.14
C GLU A 269 -9.56 -10.30 13.64
N LEU A 270 -10.34 -9.22 13.73
CA LEU A 270 -11.73 -9.19 13.25
C LEU A 270 -11.85 -9.45 11.75
N CYS A 271 -10.87 -8.98 10.96
CA CYS A 271 -10.85 -9.17 9.50
C CYS A 271 -10.14 -10.46 9.06
N GLY A 272 -9.61 -11.27 9.97
CA GLY A 272 -8.85 -12.47 9.61
C GLY A 272 -7.51 -12.20 8.93
N LEU A 273 -6.88 -11.04 9.21
CA LEU A 273 -5.63 -10.59 8.58
C LEU A 273 -4.38 -10.78 9.44
N THR A 274 -4.51 -11.44 10.60
CA THR A 274 -3.33 -11.82 11.40
C THR A 274 -2.59 -12.99 10.77
N ALA A 275 -1.32 -13.14 11.08
CA ALA A 275 -0.47 -14.24 10.61
C ALA A 275 -1.14 -15.61 10.81
N SER A 276 -1.74 -15.85 11.99
CA SER A 276 -2.41 -17.10 12.32
C SER A 276 -3.66 -17.34 11.48
N ALA A 277 -4.52 -16.32 11.33
CA ALA A 277 -5.74 -16.42 10.53
C ALA A 277 -5.42 -16.60 9.04
N ALA A 278 -4.44 -15.85 8.52
CA ALA A 278 -3.97 -15.99 7.15
C ALA A 278 -3.41 -17.40 6.88
N ALA A 279 -2.53 -17.90 7.77
CA ALA A 279 -1.98 -19.26 7.65
C ALA A 279 -3.07 -20.32 7.66
N HIS A 280 -4.08 -20.20 8.56
CA HIS A 280 -5.20 -21.13 8.63
C HIS A 280 -5.99 -21.17 7.32
N THR A 281 -6.37 -20.01 6.79
CA THR A 281 -7.13 -19.89 5.52
C THR A 281 -6.36 -20.47 4.34
N ILE A 282 -5.06 -20.12 4.24
CA ILE A 282 -4.18 -20.62 3.16
C ILE A 282 -4.00 -22.14 3.27
N ALA A 283 -3.75 -22.66 4.48
CA ALA A 283 -3.59 -24.12 4.69
C ALA A 283 -4.87 -24.89 4.35
N ALA A 284 -6.05 -24.34 4.66
CA ALA A 284 -7.33 -24.94 4.29
C ALA A 284 -7.49 -25.00 2.75
N ALA A 285 -7.14 -23.93 2.05
CA ALA A 285 -7.19 -23.90 0.58
C ALA A 285 -6.21 -24.89 -0.06
N LEU A 286 -4.98 -24.99 0.46
CA LEU A 286 -3.95 -25.95 -0.02
C LEU A 286 -4.35 -27.42 0.15
N LYS A 287 -5.20 -27.75 1.15
CA LYS A 287 -5.68 -29.11 1.40
C LYS A 287 -6.85 -29.53 0.50
N GLN A 288 -7.54 -28.55 -0.11
CA GLN A 288 -8.69 -28.78 -0.99
C GLN A 288 -8.31 -28.92 -2.46
N GLY A 289 -7.14 -28.44 -2.87
CA GLY A 289 -6.57 -28.51 -4.22
C GLY A 289 -5.38 -29.46 -4.28
#